data_a349d01a9ce5296f3749b109dd12cc59
#
_entry.id   a349d01a9ce5296f3749b109dd12cc59
#
_cell.length_a   1.000
_cell.length_b   1.000
_cell.length_c   1.000
_cell.angle_alpha   90.00
_cell.angle_beta   90.00
_cell.angle_gamma   90.00
#
_symmetry.space_group_name_H-M   'P 1'
#
loop_
_entity.id
_entity.type
_entity.pdbx_description
1 polymer ?
#
loop_
_entity_poly.entity_id
_entity_poly.type
_entity_poly.pdbx_seq_one_letter_code
_entity_poly.pdbx_strand_id
1 'polypeptide(L)'
;MLTAAKSLLTYSNVEKIYFLIEDDTFPYELPQEIECINISNQTYFSPDGPNFNNVCTYMVLIRAAYSKIFPDLDRILSIDMDTVVNENISELWDLDLTDYYLAAVEEEELSREEGSYINMGVAMLNLKKIREDKKDDELIFALNNYWYRYKEQDCFNEFFRGKVLILPSDYNACI
;
A
#
# COMPACT_ATOMS: atom_id res chain seq x y z
N MET A 1 -9.87 10.13 0.26
CA MET A 1 -10.28 8.88 -0.44
C MET A 1 -11.05 9.14 -1.74
N LEU A 2 -12.27 9.69 -1.73
CA LEU A 2 -13.05 9.92 -2.97
C LEU A 2 -12.40 10.90 -3.94
N THR A 3 -11.72 11.93 -3.46
CA THR A 3 -10.97 12.89 -4.28
C THR A 3 -9.80 12.18 -5.00
N ALA A 4 -9.04 11.36 -4.30
CA ALA A 4 -7.96 10.57 -4.87
C ALA A 4 -8.47 9.64 -5.99
N ALA A 5 -9.55 8.89 -5.72
CA ALA A 5 -10.13 8.00 -6.73
C ALA A 5 -10.66 8.73 -7.96
N LYS A 6 -11.35 9.88 -7.78
CA LYS A 6 -11.84 10.69 -8.90
C LYS A 6 -10.71 11.29 -9.73
N SER A 7 -9.62 11.75 -9.10
CA SER A 7 -8.45 12.21 -9.84
C SER A 7 -7.82 11.09 -10.65
N LEU A 8 -7.67 9.90 -10.05
CA LEU A 8 -7.15 8.72 -10.75
C LEU A 8 -8.00 8.36 -11.98
N LEU A 9 -9.33 8.29 -11.84
CA LEU A 9 -10.26 7.99 -12.94
C LEU A 9 -10.28 9.07 -14.03
N THR A 10 -9.89 10.30 -13.69
CA THR A 10 -9.82 11.40 -14.66
C THR A 10 -8.61 11.28 -15.59
N TYR A 11 -7.47 10.85 -15.06
CA TYR A 11 -6.21 10.87 -15.79
C TYR A 11 -5.74 9.49 -16.26
N SER A 12 -6.26 8.40 -15.68
CA SER A 12 -5.79 7.05 -15.97
C SER A 12 -6.95 6.10 -16.25
N ASN A 13 -6.73 5.14 -17.14
CA ASN A 13 -7.68 4.06 -17.40
C ASN A 13 -7.51 2.99 -16.32
N VAL A 14 -8.44 2.92 -15.38
CA VAL A 14 -8.42 2.00 -14.25
C VAL A 14 -9.66 1.13 -14.30
N GLU A 15 -9.47 -0.17 -14.28
CA GLU A 15 -10.57 -1.14 -14.33
C GLU A 15 -11.33 -1.22 -13.01
N LYS A 16 -10.60 -1.16 -11.88
CA LYS A 16 -11.18 -1.33 -10.55
C LYS A 16 -10.40 -0.55 -9.50
N ILE A 17 -11.13 0.05 -8.57
CA ILE A 17 -10.59 0.71 -7.37
C ILE A 17 -11.24 0.08 -6.14
N TYR A 18 -10.44 -0.31 -5.16
CA TYR A 18 -10.92 -0.87 -3.92
C TYR A 18 -10.79 0.14 -2.77
N PHE A 19 -11.90 0.42 -2.12
CA PHE A 19 -11.92 1.16 -0.85
C PHE A 19 -11.98 0.18 0.30
N LEU A 20 -10.92 0.09 1.08
CA LEU A 20 -10.93 -0.67 2.32
C LEU A 20 -11.53 0.21 3.43
N ILE A 21 -12.65 -0.21 3.98
CA ILE A 21 -13.43 0.56 4.97
C ILE A 21 -13.82 -0.30 6.18
N GLU A 22 -14.20 0.34 7.26
CA GLU A 22 -14.65 -0.34 8.50
C GLU A 22 -16.18 -0.35 8.66
N ASP A 23 -16.90 -0.18 7.55
CA ASP A 23 -18.38 -0.17 7.55
C ASP A 23 -18.91 -1.01 6.38
N ASP A 24 -20.17 -1.41 6.46
CA ASP A 24 -20.85 -2.13 5.38
C ASP A 24 -21.29 -1.18 4.24
N THR A 25 -21.33 0.11 4.51
CA THR A 25 -21.79 1.11 3.54
C THR A 25 -20.83 2.30 3.45
N PHE A 26 -20.72 2.85 2.25
CA PHE A 26 -20.05 4.12 2.03
C PHE A 26 -21.10 5.25 1.94
N PRO A 27 -20.90 6.42 2.58
CA PRO A 27 -21.95 7.43 2.76
C PRO A 27 -22.29 8.23 1.49
N TYR A 28 -21.62 7.96 0.38
CA TYR A 28 -21.82 8.66 -0.89
C TYR A 28 -22.00 7.68 -2.04
N GLU A 29 -22.68 8.12 -3.11
CA GLU A 29 -22.71 7.39 -4.37
C GLU A 29 -21.28 7.29 -4.95
N LEU A 30 -20.92 6.08 -5.36
CA LEU A 30 -19.60 5.77 -5.92
C LEU A 30 -19.70 5.50 -7.43
N PRO A 31 -18.69 5.91 -8.21
CA PRO A 31 -18.50 5.39 -9.56
C PRO A 31 -18.50 3.84 -9.59
N GLN A 32 -18.94 3.26 -10.72
CA GLN A 32 -19.06 1.81 -10.87
C GLN A 32 -17.72 1.06 -10.78
N GLU A 33 -16.62 1.76 -11.00
CA GLU A 33 -15.26 1.26 -10.89
C GLU A 33 -14.82 1.07 -9.44
N ILE A 34 -15.55 1.66 -8.47
CA ILE A 34 -15.18 1.61 -7.05
C ILE A 34 -15.97 0.54 -6.32
N GLU A 35 -15.26 -0.34 -5.65
CA GLU A 35 -15.79 -1.36 -4.78
C GLU A 35 -15.31 -1.15 -3.34
N CYS A 36 -16.24 -1.22 -2.38
CA CYS A 36 -15.93 -1.16 -0.95
C CYS A 36 -15.74 -2.57 -0.40
N ILE A 37 -14.65 -2.76 0.34
CA ILE A 37 -14.38 -4.00 1.07
C ILE A 37 -14.39 -3.67 2.56
N ASN A 38 -15.34 -4.23 3.30
CA ASN A 38 -15.40 -4.09 4.75
C ASN A 38 -14.31 -4.96 5.39
N ILE A 39 -13.38 -4.32 6.11
CA ILE A 39 -12.28 -4.98 6.81
C ILE A 39 -12.40 -4.87 8.34
N SER A 40 -13.55 -4.44 8.87
CA SER A 40 -13.78 -4.30 10.32
C SER A 40 -13.55 -5.59 11.10
N ASN A 41 -13.81 -6.74 10.48
CA ASN A 41 -13.63 -8.07 11.06
C ASN A 41 -12.28 -8.73 10.70
N GLN A 42 -11.28 -7.95 10.31
CA GLN A 42 -9.96 -8.48 10.00
C GLN A 42 -9.35 -9.21 11.20
N THR A 43 -8.60 -10.27 10.92
CA THR A 43 -7.91 -11.10 11.92
C THR A 43 -6.39 -11.12 11.73
N TYR A 44 -5.87 -10.29 10.83
CA TYR A 44 -4.44 -10.22 10.52
C TYR A 44 -3.65 -9.54 11.63
N PHE A 45 -4.23 -8.49 12.23
CA PHE A 45 -3.56 -7.67 13.25
C PHE A 45 -4.34 -7.68 14.54
N SER A 46 -3.64 -8.06 15.63
CA SER A 46 -4.22 -8.11 16.98
C SER A 46 -4.43 -6.70 17.54
N PRO A 47 -5.59 -6.42 18.15
CA PRO A 47 -5.81 -5.17 18.88
C PRO A 47 -4.79 -4.90 20.00
N ASP A 48 -4.18 -5.95 20.54
CA ASP A 48 -3.12 -5.88 21.55
C ASP A 48 -1.72 -5.75 20.96
N GLY A 49 -1.59 -5.76 19.62
CA GLY A 49 -0.33 -5.66 18.92
C GLY A 49 0.34 -4.29 19.07
N PRO A 50 1.69 -4.22 19.05
CA PRO A 50 2.46 -3.00 19.34
C PRO A 50 2.21 -1.86 18.35
N ASN A 51 1.69 -2.15 17.16
CA ASN A 51 1.43 -1.18 16.10
C ASN A 51 -0.06 -0.88 15.88
N PHE A 52 -0.99 -1.55 16.59
CA PHE A 52 -2.42 -1.42 16.33
C PHE A 52 -2.98 -0.05 16.74
N ASN A 53 -2.72 0.35 17.99
CA ASN A 53 -3.22 1.59 18.59
C ASN A 53 -2.10 2.61 18.70
N ASN A 54 -1.94 3.47 17.70
CA ASN A 54 -0.93 4.52 17.70
C ASN A 54 -1.46 5.77 16.97
N VAL A 55 -0.61 6.73 16.65
CA VAL A 55 -0.97 8.00 15.97
C VAL A 55 -1.81 7.79 14.70
N CYS A 56 -1.53 6.70 13.94
CA CYS A 56 -2.37 6.25 12.84
C CYS A 56 -3.17 5.01 13.26
N THR A 57 -4.34 4.76 12.68
CA THR A 57 -5.14 3.57 12.94
C THR A 57 -4.46 2.31 12.39
N TYR A 58 -4.93 1.13 12.78
CA TYR A 58 -4.46 -0.16 12.22
C TYR A 58 -4.70 -0.28 10.70
N MET A 59 -5.52 0.60 10.13
CA MET A 59 -5.80 0.65 8.70
C MET A 59 -4.54 0.71 7.83
N VAL A 60 -3.49 1.39 8.32
CA VAL A 60 -2.22 1.43 7.58
C VAL A 60 -1.54 0.06 7.53
N LEU A 61 -1.68 -0.77 8.58
CA LEU A 61 -1.10 -2.12 8.64
C LEU A 61 -1.71 -3.05 7.60
N ILE A 62 -2.97 -2.81 7.19
CA ILE A 62 -3.72 -3.66 6.25
C ILE A 62 -2.98 -3.81 4.91
N ARG A 63 -2.16 -2.85 4.53
CA ARG A 63 -1.32 -2.94 3.33
C ARG A 63 -0.42 -4.19 3.33
N ALA A 64 0.08 -4.62 4.49
CA ALA A 64 0.87 -5.85 4.62
C ALA A 64 0.05 -7.14 4.40
N ALA A 65 -1.28 -7.06 4.47
CA ALA A 65 -2.19 -8.17 4.23
C ALA A 65 -2.83 -8.16 2.83
N TYR A 66 -2.48 -7.23 1.93
CA TYR A 66 -3.12 -7.10 0.62
C TYR A 66 -3.03 -8.38 -0.21
N SER A 67 -1.94 -9.12 -0.15
CA SER A 67 -1.81 -10.41 -0.86
C SER A 67 -2.81 -11.46 -0.41
N LYS A 68 -3.30 -11.38 0.84
CA LYS A 68 -4.33 -12.27 1.42
C LYS A 68 -5.74 -11.74 1.17
N ILE A 69 -5.93 -10.42 1.16
CA ILE A 69 -7.21 -9.77 0.86
C ILE A 69 -7.56 -9.90 -0.61
N PHE A 70 -6.55 -9.85 -1.48
CA PHE A 70 -6.68 -9.93 -2.94
C PHE A 70 -5.94 -11.16 -3.50
N PRO A 71 -6.41 -12.39 -3.20
CA PRO A 71 -5.69 -13.61 -3.56
C PRO A 71 -5.60 -13.83 -5.08
N ASP A 72 -6.54 -13.29 -5.84
CA ASP A 72 -6.63 -13.45 -7.30
C ASP A 72 -5.88 -12.37 -8.09
N LEU A 73 -5.38 -11.32 -7.43
CA LEU A 73 -4.61 -10.28 -8.08
C LEU A 73 -3.10 -10.60 -8.05
N ASP A 74 -2.44 -10.45 -9.18
CA ASP A 74 -0.97 -10.58 -9.28
C ASP A 74 -0.26 -9.32 -8.79
N ARG A 75 -0.88 -8.13 -8.99
CA ARG A 75 -0.34 -6.83 -8.55
C ARG A 75 -1.46 -5.86 -8.19
N ILE A 76 -1.14 -4.88 -7.37
CA ILE A 76 -2.04 -3.80 -6.99
C ILE A 76 -1.27 -2.50 -6.80
N LEU A 77 -1.83 -1.38 -7.24
CA LEU A 77 -1.34 -0.05 -6.90
C LEU A 77 -2.03 0.41 -5.61
N SER A 78 -1.24 0.64 -4.57
CA SER A 78 -1.68 1.26 -3.32
C SER A 78 -1.44 2.75 -3.39
N ILE A 79 -2.47 3.54 -3.08
CA ILE A 79 -2.39 5.01 -3.06
C ILE A 79 -2.99 5.51 -1.75
N ASP A 80 -2.30 6.41 -1.06
CA ASP A 80 -2.81 7.05 0.14
C ASP A 80 -4.02 7.92 -0.18
N MET A 81 -4.97 8.00 0.75
CA MET A 81 -6.26 8.64 0.52
C MET A 81 -6.20 10.17 0.39
N ASP A 82 -5.09 10.79 0.74
CA ASP A 82 -4.79 12.23 0.64
C ASP A 82 -3.96 12.59 -0.60
N THR A 83 -3.73 11.64 -1.49
CA THR A 83 -3.07 11.83 -2.78
C THR A 83 -4.02 12.40 -3.83
N VAL A 84 -3.49 13.19 -4.76
CA VAL A 84 -4.17 13.67 -5.97
C VAL A 84 -3.35 13.29 -7.19
N VAL A 85 -3.93 12.49 -8.07
CA VAL A 85 -3.33 12.13 -9.36
C VAL A 85 -3.61 13.26 -10.35
N ASN A 86 -2.58 13.78 -11.01
CA ASN A 86 -2.66 14.90 -11.94
C ASN A 86 -2.22 14.55 -13.37
N GLU A 87 -1.70 13.34 -13.58
CA GLU A 87 -1.27 12.82 -14.89
C GLU A 87 -1.59 11.33 -15.03
N ASN A 88 -1.40 10.78 -16.22
CA ASN A 88 -1.61 9.37 -16.50
C ASN A 88 -0.50 8.52 -15.86
N ILE A 89 -0.88 7.59 -14.99
CA ILE A 89 0.03 6.69 -14.30
C ILE A 89 -0.10 5.23 -14.77
N SER A 90 -0.75 5.00 -15.92
CA SER A 90 -0.97 3.63 -16.43
C SER A 90 0.32 2.86 -16.71
N GLU A 91 1.42 3.54 -16.96
CA GLU A 91 2.73 2.91 -17.18
C GLU A 91 3.27 2.15 -15.95
N LEU A 92 2.76 2.42 -14.75
CA LEU A 92 3.11 1.64 -13.55
C LEU A 92 2.71 0.16 -13.69
N TRP A 93 1.71 -0.16 -14.52
CA TRP A 93 1.31 -1.53 -14.80
C TRP A 93 2.27 -2.28 -15.72
N ASP A 94 3.09 -1.56 -16.49
CA ASP A 94 4.07 -2.13 -17.43
C ASP A 94 5.44 -2.39 -16.76
N LEU A 95 5.60 -2.02 -15.49
CA LEU A 95 6.84 -2.23 -14.75
C LEU A 95 7.18 -3.72 -14.62
N ASP A 96 8.42 -4.07 -14.91
CA ASP A 96 8.95 -5.40 -14.63
C ASP A 96 9.31 -5.52 -13.14
N LEU A 97 8.47 -6.21 -12.39
CA LEU A 97 8.65 -6.49 -10.97
C LEU A 97 9.10 -7.95 -10.70
N THR A 98 9.63 -8.66 -11.69
CA THR A 98 10.01 -10.08 -11.55
C THR A 98 10.97 -10.29 -10.37
N ASP A 99 11.93 -9.40 -10.19
CA ASP A 99 12.92 -9.47 -9.12
C ASP A 99 12.57 -8.63 -7.88
N TYR A 100 11.45 -7.90 -7.90
CA TYR A 100 11.07 -6.94 -6.89
C TYR A 100 9.73 -7.30 -6.23
N TYR A 101 9.58 -6.99 -4.93
CA TYR A 101 8.32 -7.12 -4.21
C TYR A 101 7.40 -5.93 -4.44
N LEU A 102 7.98 -4.76 -4.69
CA LEU A 102 7.21 -3.56 -5.01
C LEU A 102 8.07 -2.53 -5.76
N ALA A 103 7.38 -1.50 -6.30
CA ALA A 103 7.98 -0.27 -6.76
C ALA A 103 7.40 0.91 -5.97
N ALA A 104 8.25 1.83 -5.50
CA ALA A 104 7.86 3.01 -4.74
C ALA A 104 8.90 4.12 -4.86
N VAL A 105 8.53 5.33 -4.45
CA VAL A 105 9.44 6.49 -4.42
C VAL A 105 10.30 6.45 -3.16
N GLU A 106 11.54 6.89 -3.27
CA GLU A 106 12.47 7.02 -2.15
C GLU A 106 12.10 8.22 -1.26
N GLU A 107 12.09 8.02 0.06
CA GLU A 107 11.93 9.08 1.05
C GLU A 107 13.29 9.72 1.33
N GLU A 108 13.55 10.89 0.77
CA GLU A 108 14.87 11.49 0.77
C GLU A 108 15.45 11.76 2.16
N GLU A 109 14.62 12.22 3.11
CA GLU A 109 15.08 12.57 4.45
C GLU A 109 15.55 11.33 5.21
N LEU A 110 14.76 10.27 5.20
CA LEU A 110 15.07 9.02 5.90
C LEU A 110 16.18 8.24 5.18
N SER A 111 16.24 8.31 3.85
CA SER A 111 17.30 7.66 3.08
C SER A 111 18.69 8.22 3.37
N ARG A 112 18.81 9.48 3.78
CA ARG A 112 20.09 10.07 4.22
C ARG A 112 20.61 9.49 5.53
N GLU A 113 19.70 9.05 6.40
CA GLU A 113 20.04 8.53 7.73
C GLU A 113 20.22 7.01 7.72
N GLU A 114 19.37 6.28 6.99
CA GLU A 114 19.22 4.82 7.09
C GLU A 114 19.68 4.07 5.81
N GLY A 115 20.12 4.78 4.77
CA GLY A 115 20.30 4.23 3.43
C GLY A 115 18.96 4.22 2.69
N SER A 116 18.87 3.58 1.51
CA SER A 116 17.64 3.58 0.70
C SER A 116 16.40 3.23 1.52
N TYR A 117 15.48 4.18 1.65
CA TYR A 117 14.23 4.08 2.40
C TYR A 117 13.09 4.60 1.52
N ILE A 118 12.03 3.82 1.37
CA ILE A 118 10.90 4.16 0.50
C ILE A 118 9.71 4.72 1.25
N ASN A 119 8.97 5.60 0.58
CA ASN A 119 7.66 6.07 1.02
C ASN A 119 6.56 5.16 0.45
N MET A 120 5.64 4.74 1.30
CA MET A 120 4.57 3.81 0.94
C MET A 120 3.27 4.50 0.48
N GLY A 121 3.25 5.83 0.37
CA GLY A 121 2.08 6.61 -0.04
C GLY A 121 1.59 6.29 -1.46
N VAL A 122 2.52 5.97 -2.37
CA VAL A 122 2.22 5.41 -3.69
C VAL A 122 3.16 4.23 -3.93
N ALA A 123 2.61 3.03 -4.01
CA ALA A 123 3.40 1.81 -4.17
C ALA A 123 2.69 0.78 -5.07
N MET A 124 3.39 0.30 -6.10
CA MET A 124 2.95 -0.84 -6.91
C MET A 124 3.48 -2.13 -6.27
N LEU A 125 2.60 -2.95 -5.71
CA LEU A 125 2.97 -4.20 -5.04
C LEU A 125 2.83 -5.40 -5.99
N ASN A 126 3.83 -6.27 -6.00
CA ASN A 126 3.81 -7.58 -6.65
C ASN A 126 3.23 -8.62 -5.68
N LEU A 127 1.89 -8.69 -5.62
CA LEU A 127 1.18 -9.56 -4.67
C LEU A 127 1.48 -11.04 -4.91
N LYS A 128 1.67 -11.43 -6.18
CA LYS A 128 2.02 -12.80 -6.54
C LYS A 128 3.35 -13.21 -5.90
N LYS A 129 4.40 -12.42 -6.12
CA LYS A 129 5.72 -12.70 -5.55
C LYS A 129 5.73 -12.66 -4.02
N ILE A 130 5.00 -11.71 -3.43
CA ILE A 130 4.84 -11.61 -1.97
C ILE A 130 4.24 -12.91 -1.41
N ARG A 131 3.19 -13.46 -2.06
CA ARG A 131 2.58 -14.74 -1.66
C ARG A 131 3.51 -15.94 -1.87
N GLU A 132 4.12 -16.05 -3.05
CA GLU A 132 5.02 -17.17 -3.40
C GLU A 132 6.18 -17.28 -2.42
N ASP A 133 6.75 -16.14 -2.01
CA ASP A 133 7.87 -16.06 -1.07
C ASP A 133 7.42 -15.95 0.40
N LYS A 134 6.09 -16.01 0.69
CA LYS A 134 5.46 -15.91 2.03
C LYS A 134 5.84 -14.64 2.80
N LYS A 135 6.11 -13.56 2.09
CA LYS A 135 6.51 -12.29 2.70
C LYS A 135 5.38 -11.62 3.46
N ASP A 136 4.14 -11.85 3.07
CA ASP A 136 2.95 -11.42 3.80
C ASP A 136 2.88 -12.02 5.22
N ASP A 137 3.21 -13.31 5.39
CA ASP A 137 3.27 -13.95 6.70
C ASP A 137 4.36 -13.32 7.59
N GLU A 138 5.54 -13.05 7.01
CA GLU A 138 6.65 -12.40 7.72
C GLU A 138 6.30 -10.97 8.16
N LEU A 139 5.72 -10.16 7.26
CA LEU A 139 5.29 -8.79 7.56
C LEU A 139 4.21 -8.75 8.64
N ILE A 140 3.17 -9.60 8.51
CA ILE A 140 2.08 -9.69 9.50
C ILE A 140 2.62 -10.13 10.86
N PHE A 141 3.52 -11.13 10.89
CA PHE A 141 4.17 -11.57 12.13
C PHE A 141 4.98 -10.44 12.77
N ALA A 142 5.81 -9.75 11.99
CA ALA A 142 6.65 -8.67 12.49
C ALA A 142 5.82 -7.52 13.05
N LEU A 143 4.78 -7.08 12.33
CA LEU A 143 3.89 -6.00 12.77
C LEU A 143 3.05 -6.33 14.02
N ASN A 144 2.78 -7.60 14.28
CA ASN A 144 2.11 -8.05 15.50
C ASN A 144 3.04 -8.20 16.72
N ASN A 145 4.36 -8.34 16.50
CA ASN A 145 5.30 -8.68 17.58
C ASN A 145 6.37 -7.63 17.85
N TYR A 146 6.74 -6.80 16.87
CA TYR A 146 7.78 -5.78 17.00
C TYR A 146 7.20 -4.39 16.78
N TRP A 147 7.67 -3.41 17.55
CA TRP A 147 7.26 -2.02 17.40
C TRP A 147 8.07 -1.33 16.29
N TYR A 148 7.37 -0.58 15.44
CA TYR A 148 7.92 0.21 14.36
C TYR A 148 7.48 1.67 14.49
N ARG A 149 8.41 2.60 14.28
CA ARG A 149 8.16 4.04 14.39
C ARG A 149 7.15 4.51 13.33
N TYR A 150 7.39 4.13 12.09
CA TYR A 150 6.53 4.40 10.93
C TYR A 150 5.74 3.16 10.49
N LYS A 151 5.42 2.28 11.46
CA LYS A 151 4.56 1.10 11.31
C LYS A 151 4.94 0.23 10.11
N GLU A 152 3.95 0.03 9.20
CA GLU A 152 4.15 -0.83 8.05
C GLU A 152 5.23 -0.31 7.10
N GLN A 153 5.41 1.03 6.98
CA GLN A 153 6.46 1.59 6.12
C GLN A 153 7.86 1.13 6.56
N ASP A 154 8.19 1.20 7.86
CA ASP A 154 9.46 0.67 8.38
C ASP A 154 9.59 -0.83 8.12
N CYS A 155 8.51 -1.57 8.36
CA CYS A 155 8.48 -3.02 8.17
C CYS A 155 8.74 -3.39 6.70
N PHE A 156 8.09 -2.71 5.74
CA PHE A 156 8.36 -2.91 4.31
C PHE A 156 9.81 -2.58 3.94
N ASN A 157 10.35 -1.49 4.46
CA ASN A 157 11.74 -1.08 4.24
C ASN A 157 12.75 -2.08 4.81
N GLU A 158 12.46 -2.70 5.94
CA GLU A 158 13.28 -3.75 6.54
C GLU A 158 13.25 -5.03 5.70
N PHE A 159 12.04 -5.57 5.44
CA PHE A 159 11.87 -6.90 4.84
C PHE A 159 12.11 -6.94 3.33
N PHE A 160 11.97 -5.81 2.65
CA PHE A 160 12.13 -5.73 1.19
C PHE A 160 13.42 -5.01 0.77
N ARG A 161 14.33 -4.75 1.69
CA ARG A 161 15.62 -4.11 1.41
C ARG A 161 16.35 -4.80 0.23
N GLY A 162 16.72 -3.99 -0.77
CA GLY A 162 17.38 -4.48 -1.99
C GLY A 162 16.46 -5.23 -2.98
N LYS A 163 15.14 -5.27 -2.71
CA LYS A 163 14.11 -5.87 -3.55
C LYS A 163 12.96 -4.90 -3.85
N VAL A 164 13.27 -3.61 -3.93
CA VAL A 164 12.38 -2.52 -4.30
C VAL A 164 12.88 -1.88 -5.58
N LEU A 165 11.99 -1.67 -6.54
CA LEU A 165 12.25 -0.85 -7.72
C LEU A 165 11.95 0.61 -7.37
N ILE A 166 12.96 1.47 -7.44
CA ILE A 166 12.79 2.89 -7.11
C ILE A 166 12.13 3.60 -8.29
N LEU A 167 11.03 4.29 -7.98
CA LEU A 167 10.29 5.14 -8.92
C LEU A 167 10.84 6.58 -8.91
N PRO A 168 10.68 7.33 -10.02
CA PRO A 168 10.90 8.77 -10.04
C PRO A 168 10.03 9.49 -8.98
N SER A 169 10.55 10.58 -8.41
CA SER A 169 9.89 11.35 -7.33
C SER A 169 8.52 11.91 -7.72
N ASP A 170 8.27 12.12 -9.01
CA ASP A 170 7.00 12.64 -9.53
C ASP A 170 5.79 11.72 -9.22
N TYR A 171 6.03 10.42 -8.98
CA TYR A 171 4.97 9.48 -8.61
C TYR A 171 4.48 9.61 -7.17
N ASN A 172 5.23 10.29 -6.31
CA ASN A 172 4.83 10.56 -4.92
C ASN A 172 5.48 11.86 -4.43
N ALA A 173 5.13 12.97 -5.05
CA ALA A 173 5.63 14.28 -4.67
C ALA A 173 4.95 14.75 -3.39
N CYS A 174 5.68 14.75 -2.27
CA CYS A 174 5.26 15.36 -1.01
C CYS A 174 5.49 16.88 -1.08
N ILE A 175 4.45 17.69 -0.78
CA ILE A 175 4.47 19.15 -0.75
C ILE A 175 4.59 19.61 0.71
#